data_1d3af369c5b048755b09559086c4b032
#
_entry.id   1d3af369c5b048755b09559086c4b032
#
_cell.length_a   1.000
_cell.length_b   1.000
_cell.length_c   1.000
_cell.angle_alpha   90.00
_cell.angle_beta   90.00
_cell.angle_gamma   90.00
#
_symmetry.space_group_name_H-M   'P 1'
#
loop_
_entity.id
_entity.type
_entity.pdbx_description
1 polymer ?
#
loop_
_entity_poly.entity_id
_entity_poly.type
_entity_poly.pdbx_seq_one_letter_code
_entity_poly.pdbx_strand_id
1 'polypeptide(L)'
;MELFGDREALYAMPEVFPAALFDYPGVKQLFYSGPAWRGRPTRVFACCGVPEGASPENPVPGVVLIHGGGATALADWVALWNRRGYAAISMDTCGCVPGWSVNPYYNRSWSRHEFSGPSGWSESMHEADLPPEEQWPYHAVRAAAAAHTLLRSMPGVDPERTGVTGISWGGVLTCLAAGTDDRYGFAIPVYGCGFFNTPESGLGYDNPRLTPELRRRWFELWDPAHRLGNIACPTLFFSGSNDFAFPFDALRKSYRAVPAAGRRLSVRLAYPHNHTECWSEETVFDFAAASLEGRALPSLARPEIAGETVRCGFDAAGAGGVSGVLNFTRASGMWPDRAWSSVPARIEGGAFTAPLPRGAKAVFFNLLTADGRCYSSEFIEC
;
A
#
# COMPACT_ATOMS: atom_id res chain seq x y z
N MET A 1 -3.17 -15.62 11.68
CA MET A 1 -4.15 -16.45 10.94
C MET A 1 -5.42 -16.68 11.76
N GLU A 2 -5.34 -17.02 13.02
CA GLU A 2 -6.53 -17.27 13.88
C GLU A 2 -7.58 -16.14 13.87
N LEU A 3 -7.15 -14.87 13.84
CA LEU A 3 -8.06 -13.72 13.86
C LEU A 3 -9.00 -13.67 12.64
N PHE A 4 -8.55 -14.12 11.47
CA PHE A 4 -9.33 -14.08 10.22
C PHE A 4 -9.94 -15.44 9.84
N GLY A 5 -9.87 -16.43 10.72
CA GLY A 5 -10.29 -17.80 10.47
C GLY A 5 -9.17 -18.67 9.88
N ASP A 6 -9.50 -19.92 9.58
CA ASP A 6 -8.57 -20.83 8.92
C ASP A 6 -8.39 -20.49 7.42
N ARG A 7 -7.43 -21.16 6.77
CA ARG A 7 -7.14 -20.94 5.35
C ARG A 7 -8.31 -21.29 4.43
N GLU A 8 -9.06 -22.32 4.75
CA GLU A 8 -10.19 -22.76 3.94
C GLU A 8 -11.27 -21.67 3.91
N ALA A 9 -11.63 -21.13 5.07
CA ALA A 9 -12.60 -20.06 5.19
C ALA A 9 -12.09 -18.72 4.60
N LEU A 10 -10.79 -18.44 4.72
CA LEU A 10 -10.19 -17.21 4.20
C LEU A 10 -10.14 -17.21 2.66
N TYR A 11 -9.85 -18.37 2.05
CA TYR A 11 -9.66 -18.55 0.61
C TYR A 11 -10.88 -19.08 -0.11
N ALA A 12 -12.02 -19.23 0.61
CA ALA A 12 -13.27 -19.67 0.01
C ALA A 12 -13.72 -18.71 -1.11
N MET A 13 -14.25 -19.30 -2.19
CA MET A 13 -14.84 -18.53 -3.29
C MET A 13 -16.09 -17.80 -2.79
N PRO A 14 -16.15 -16.45 -2.86
CA PRO A 14 -17.34 -15.73 -2.47
C PRO A 14 -18.46 -15.90 -3.52
N GLU A 15 -19.70 -15.81 -3.08
CA GLU A 15 -20.83 -15.67 -3.99
C GLU A 15 -20.78 -14.33 -4.69
N VAL A 16 -21.07 -14.29 -5.99
CA VAL A 16 -21.00 -13.11 -6.85
C VAL A 16 -22.38 -12.68 -7.31
N PHE A 17 -22.64 -11.39 -7.24
CA PHE A 17 -23.90 -10.77 -7.67
C PHE A 17 -23.61 -9.70 -8.73
N PRO A 18 -24.39 -9.62 -9.82
CA PRO A 18 -24.18 -8.62 -10.85
C PRO A 18 -24.45 -7.19 -10.31
N ALA A 19 -23.69 -6.23 -10.81
CA ALA A 19 -23.92 -4.81 -10.60
C ALA A 19 -23.75 -4.04 -11.93
N ALA A 20 -24.53 -2.98 -12.10
CA ALA A 20 -24.48 -2.09 -13.26
C ALA A 20 -24.88 -0.68 -12.81
N LEU A 21 -23.97 -0.01 -12.07
CA LEU A 21 -24.24 1.32 -11.50
C LEU A 21 -23.85 2.44 -12.47
N PHE A 22 -22.87 2.19 -13.34
CA PHE A 22 -22.39 3.13 -14.35
C PHE A 22 -21.70 2.36 -15.49
N ASP A 23 -21.56 2.98 -16.64
CA ASP A 23 -20.82 2.43 -17.77
C ASP A 23 -19.36 2.87 -17.70
N TYR A 24 -18.44 1.91 -17.84
CA TYR A 24 -17.01 2.18 -17.97
C TYR A 24 -16.37 1.14 -18.92
N PRO A 25 -15.75 1.56 -20.04
CA PRO A 25 -15.21 0.64 -21.03
C PRO A 25 -14.15 -0.30 -20.43
N GLY A 26 -14.33 -1.62 -20.63
CA GLY A 26 -13.38 -2.63 -20.16
C GLY A 26 -13.43 -2.94 -18.67
N VAL A 27 -14.32 -2.27 -17.89
CA VAL A 27 -14.46 -2.51 -16.45
C VAL A 27 -15.86 -3.03 -16.14
N LYS A 28 -15.93 -4.18 -15.52
CA LYS A 28 -17.16 -4.79 -15.00
C LYS A 28 -17.36 -4.40 -13.54
N GLN A 29 -18.61 -4.34 -13.13
CA GLN A 29 -19.01 -4.12 -11.75
C GLN A 29 -19.71 -5.34 -11.20
N LEU A 30 -19.47 -5.62 -9.94
CA LEU A 30 -20.13 -6.71 -9.23
C LEU A 30 -20.19 -6.42 -7.73
N PHE A 31 -21.01 -7.18 -7.04
CA PHE A 31 -20.89 -7.40 -5.63
C PHE A 31 -20.40 -8.82 -5.38
N TYR A 32 -19.69 -9.03 -4.28
CA TYR A 32 -19.41 -10.36 -3.77
C TYR A 32 -19.71 -10.44 -2.28
N SER A 33 -20.01 -11.66 -1.78
CA SER A 33 -20.34 -11.85 -0.38
C SER A 33 -19.15 -11.52 0.54
N GLY A 34 -19.41 -10.72 1.57
CA GLY A 34 -18.50 -10.43 2.68
C GLY A 34 -18.86 -11.25 3.93
N PRO A 35 -18.06 -11.15 5.01
CA PRO A 35 -18.41 -11.72 6.30
C PRO A 35 -19.74 -11.15 6.83
N ALA A 36 -20.55 -11.96 7.48
CA ALA A 36 -21.76 -11.46 8.14
C ALA A 36 -21.41 -10.41 9.19
N TRP A 37 -22.20 -9.34 9.26
CA TRP A 37 -22.03 -8.30 10.25
C TRP A 37 -23.31 -8.09 11.07
N ARG A 38 -23.19 -8.21 12.38
CA ARG A 38 -24.34 -8.15 13.30
C ARG A 38 -25.45 -9.09 12.89
N GLY A 39 -25.08 -10.33 12.53
CA GLY A 39 -26.00 -11.38 12.10
C GLY A 39 -26.66 -11.16 10.73
N ARG A 40 -26.27 -10.16 9.94
CA ARG A 40 -26.79 -9.88 8.60
C ARG A 40 -25.77 -10.19 7.52
N PRO A 41 -26.18 -10.72 6.36
CA PRO A 41 -25.28 -10.89 5.22
C PRO A 41 -24.79 -9.54 4.73
N THR A 42 -23.50 -9.49 4.34
CA THR A 42 -22.90 -8.30 3.72
C THR A 42 -22.47 -8.58 2.30
N ARG A 43 -22.33 -7.52 1.51
CA ARG A 43 -21.76 -7.56 0.16
C ARG A 43 -20.71 -6.47 0.01
N VAL A 44 -19.69 -6.76 -0.78
CA VAL A 44 -18.61 -5.85 -1.11
C VAL A 44 -18.76 -5.45 -2.58
N PHE A 45 -18.84 -4.17 -2.85
CA PHE A 45 -18.83 -3.65 -4.21
C PHE A 45 -17.43 -3.70 -4.81
N ALA A 46 -17.30 -4.06 -6.08
CA ALA A 46 -16.03 -4.06 -6.78
C ALA A 46 -16.17 -3.69 -8.26
N CYS A 47 -15.11 -3.06 -8.76
CA CYS A 47 -14.82 -2.86 -10.16
C CYS A 47 -13.71 -3.83 -10.57
N CYS A 48 -13.85 -4.56 -11.66
CA CYS A 48 -12.83 -5.47 -12.14
C CYS A 48 -12.68 -5.43 -13.66
N GLY A 49 -11.49 -5.73 -14.15
CA GLY A 49 -11.20 -5.76 -15.57
C GLY A 49 -10.03 -6.68 -15.88
N VAL A 50 -10.05 -7.24 -17.08
CA VAL A 50 -8.97 -8.05 -17.65
C VAL A 50 -8.51 -7.38 -18.93
N PRO A 51 -7.21 -7.27 -19.22
CA PRO A 51 -6.69 -6.69 -20.45
C PRO A 51 -7.25 -7.37 -21.69
N GLU A 52 -7.45 -6.59 -22.75
CA GLU A 52 -7.82 -7.12 -24.05
C GLU A 52 -6.79 -8.14 -24.55
N GLY A 53 -7.25 -9.28 -25.08
CA GLY A 53 -6.40 -10.37 -25.55
C GLY A 53 -5.93 -11.34 -24.47
N ALA A 54 -6.21 -11.10 -23.19
CA ALA A 54 -5.97 -12.10 -22.16
C ALA A 54 -6.95 -13.27 -22.28
N SER A 55 -6.44 -14.47 -22.19
CA SER A 55 -7.23 -15.71 -22.29
C SER A 55 -6.59 -16.81 -21.44
N PRO A 56 -7.27 -17.95 -21.22
CA PRO A 56 -6.65 -19.09 -20.54
C PRO A 56 -5.35 -19.58 -21.21
N GLU A 57 -5.21 -19.39 -22.52
CA GLU A 57 -4.01 -19.74 -23.30
C GLU A 57 -2.91 -18.66 -23.24
N ASN A 58 -3.31 -17.42 -22.92
CA ASN A 58 -2.42 -16.28 -22.76
C ASN A 58 -2.77 -15.51 -21.48
N PRO A 59 -2.55 -16.11 -20.30
CA PRO A 59 -2.93 -15.50 -19.03
C PRO A 59 -2.01 -14.33 -18.66
N VAL A 60 -2.60 -13.31 -18.04
CA VAL A 60 -1.91 -12.11 -17.57
C VAL A 60 -1.80 -12.10 -16.04
N PRO A 61 -0.82 -11.37 -15.46
CA PRO A 61 -0.76 -11.15 -14.02
C PRO A 61 -1.98 -10.37 -13.52
N GLY A 62 -2.22 -10.45 -12.20
CA GLY A 62 -3.35 -9.78 -11.56
C GLY A 62 -2.96 -8.92 -10.37
N VAL A 63 -3.80 -7.94 -10.03
CA VAL A 63 -3.60 -7.06 -8.87
C VAL A 63 -4.90 -6.73 -8.15
N VAL A 64 -4.88 -6.84 -6.82
CA VAL A 64 -5.93 -6.33 -5.93
C VAL A 64 -5.61 -4.89 -5.57
N LEU A 65 -6.59 -3.99 -5.72
CA LEU A 65 -6.47 -2.55 -5.56
C LEU A 65 -7.32 -2.08 -4.37
N ILE A 66 -6.68 -1.61 -3.31
CA ILE A 66 -7.36 -1.21 -2.07
C ILE A 66 -7.34 0.32 -1.94
N HIS A 67 -8.50 0.96 -2.02
CA HIS A 67 -8.64 2.41 -1.95
C HIS A 67 -8.29 2.99 -0.57
N GLY A 68 -7.97 4.28 -0.54
CA GLY A 68 -7.73 5.05 0.68
C GLY A 68 -9.01 5.52 1.38
N GLY A 69 -8.84 6.20 2.50
CA GLY A 69 -9.95 6.84 3.20
C GLY A 69 -10.66 7.88 2.34
N GLY A 70 -11.99 7.96 2.45
CA GLY A 70 -12.79 8.87 1.66
C GLY A 70 -12.94 8.47 0.19
N ALA A 71 -12.90 7.17 -0.13
CA ALA A 71 -13.10 6.62 -1.46
C ALA A 71 -13.94 5.33 -1.41
N THR A 72 -14.17 4.71 -2.55
CA THR A 72 -14.73 3.38 -2.73
C THR A 72 -14.00 2.71 -3.91
N ALA A 73 -14.51 1.62 -4.48
CA ALA A 73 -13.91 0.98 -5.65
C ALA A 73 -13.76 1.95 -6.84
N LEU A 74 -12.61 1.92 -7.51
CA LEU A 74 -12.22 2.89 -8.54
C LEU A 74 -12.03 2.21 -9.91
N ALA A 75 -12.93 2.47 -10.86
CA ALA A 75 -12.85 1.96 -12.22
C ALA A 75 -11.63 2.50 -12.98
N ASP A 76 -11.29 3.79 -12.80
CA ASP A 76 -10.11 4.41 -13.42
C ASP A 76 -8.82 3.69 -13.04
N TRP A 77 -8.71 3.24 -11.80
CA TRP A 77 -7.53 2.54 -11.31
C TRP A 77 -7.42 1.12 -11.87
N VAL A 78 -8.56 0.43 -12.02
CA VAL A 78 -8.65 -0.85 -12.74
C VAL A 78 -8.17 -0.68 -14.18
N ALA A 79 -8.72 0.30 -14.91
CA ALA A 79 -8.36 0.56 -16.30
C ALA A 79 -6.87 0.95 -16.46
N LEU A 80 -6.29 1.64 -15.49
CA LEU A 80 -4.86 1.96 -15.47
C LEU A 80 -4.01 0.68 -15.44
N TRP A 81 -4.31 -0.26 -14.53
CA TRP A 81 -3.57 -1.51 -14.44
C TRP A 81 -3.83 -2.42 -15.65
N ASN A 82 -5.04 -2.40 -16.23
CA ASN A 82 -5.32 -3.12 -17.47
C ASN A 82 -4.43 -2.62 -18.62
N ARG A 83 -4.24 -1.30 -18.76
CA ARG A 83 -3.30 -0.73 -19.76
C ARG A 83 -1.84 -1.11 -19.53
N ARG A 84 -1.49 -1.51 -18.31
CA ARG A 84 -0.16 -2.03 -17.94
C ARG A 84 -0.05 -3.55 -18.11
N GLY A 85 -1.09 -4.21 -18.63
CA GLY A 85 -1.11 -5.66 -18.87
C GLY A 85 -1.50 -6.52 -17.67
N TYR A 86 -2.08 -5.93 -16.63
CA TYR A 86 -2.55 -6.64 -15.44
C TYR A 86 -4.07 -6.73 -15.44
N ALA A 87 -4.63 -7.88 -15.12
CA ALA A 87 -6.00 -7.97 -14.63
C ALA A 87 -6.07 -7.27 -13.26
N ALA A 88 -7.16 -6.58 -12.98
CA ALA A 88 -7.29 -5.83 -11.73
C ALA A 88 -8.69 -5.96 -11.13
N ILE A 89 -8.74 -5.95 -9.80
CA ILE A 89 -9.97 -5.81 -9.03
C ILE A 89 -9.79 -4.72 -7.99
N SER A 90 -10.60 -3.64 -8.08
CA SER A 90 -10.69 -2.59 -7.07
C SER A 90 -11.95 -2.82 -6.25
N MET A 91 -11.80 -2.99 -4.96
CA MET A 91 -12.89 -3.32 -4.06
C MET A 91 -13.19 -2.19 -3.08
N ASP A 92 -14.43 -2.06 -2.68
CA ASP A 92 -14.84 -1.20 -1.57
C ASP A 92 -14.45 -1.82 -0.22
N THR A 93 -14.16 -1.00 0.77
CA THR A 93 -13.75 -1.45 2.11
C THR A 93 -14.69 -0.98 3.23
N CYS A 94 -15.71 -0.19 2.91
CA CYS A 94 -16.54 0.50 3.91
C CYS A 94 -18.05 0.41 3.67
N GLY A 95 -18.49 -0.52 2.82
CA GLY A 95 -19.90 -0.74 2.51
C GLY A 95 -20.50 0.34 1.61
N CYS A 96 -19.68 0.95 0.74
CA CYS A 96 -20.07 2.02 -0.14
C CYS A 96 -20.12 1.59 -1.62
N VAL A 97 -20.89 2.33 -2.39
CA VAL A 97 -20.89 2.29 -3.85
C VAL A 97 -20.63 3.68 -4.39
N PRO A 98 -20.04 3.82 -5.59
CA PRO A 98 -19.96 5.12 -6.25
C PRO A 98 -21.36 5.68 -6.48
N GLY A 99 -21.50 7.00 -6.32
CA GLY A 99 -22.71 7.69 -6.68
C GLY A 99 -22.82 7.90 -8.20
N TRP A 100 -23.07 9.13 -8.60
CA TRP A 100 -23.22 9.51 -10.01
C TRP A 100 -21.89 9.69 -10.79
N SER A 101 -20.76 9.62 -10.10
CA SER A 101 -19.44 9.85 -10.69
C SER A 101 -18.67 8.55 -10.88
N VAL A 102 -18.07 8.37 -12.05
CA VAL A 102 -17.15 7.25 -12.35
C VAL A 102 -15.84 7.32 -11.57
N ASN A 103 -15.49 8.52 -11.08
CA ASN A 103 -14.38 8.73 -10.16
C ASN A 103 -14.88 9.35 -8.85
N PRO A 104 -15.38 8.52 -7.93
CA PRO A 104 -15.98 8.98 -6.67
C PRO A 104 -14.98 9.70 -5.76
N TYR A 105 -13.67 9.44 -5.91
CA TYR A 105 -12.64 10.09 -5.10
C TYR A 105 -12.64 11.61 -5.32
N TYR A 106 -12.61 12.09 -6.56
CA TYR A 106 -12.58 13.52 -6.84
C TYR A 106 -13.88 14.23 -6.46
N ASN A 107 -15.01 13.58 -6.67
CA ASN A 107 -16.32 14.18 -6.45
C ASN A 107 -16.92 13.84 -5.07
N ARG A 108 -16.23 12.99 -4.29
CA ARG A 108 -16.70 12.45 -3.00
C ARG A 108 -18.15 11.97 -3.08
N SER A 109 -18.49 11.34 -4.21
CA SER A 109 -19.82 10.87 -4.52
C SER A 109 -19.91 9.36 -4.31
N TRP A 110 -20.15 8.96 -3.07
CA TRP A 110 -20.44 7.58 -2.69
C TRP A 110 -21.54 7.53 -1.64
N SER A 111 -22.21 6.40 -1.56
CA SER A 111 -23.24 6.15 -0.56
C SER A 111 -23.17 4.72 -0.06
N ARG A 112 -23.61 4.48 1.15
CA ARG A 112 -23.73 3.12 1.69
C ARG A 112 -24.90 2.42 1.02
N HIS A 113 -24.73 1.13 0.73
CA HIS A 113 -25.78 0.26 0.17
C HIS A 113 -26.44 -0.59 1.27
N GLU A 114 -27.55 -1.23 0.99
CA GLU A 114 -28.36 -1.99 1.95
C GLU A 114 -27.64 -3.16 2.61
N PHE A 115 -26.69 -3.80 1.89
CA PHE A 115 -25.86 -4.90 2.39
C PHE A 115 -24.50 -4.45 2.94
N SER A 116 -24.39 -3.21 3.41
CA SER A 116 -23.15 -2.67 3.96
C SER A 116 -22.73 -3.39 5.24
N GLY A 117 -21.43 -3.64 5.36
CA GLY A 117 -20.76 -4.02 6.60
C GLY A 117 -20.46 -2.79 7.50
N PRO A 118 -19.46 -2.85 8.40
CA PRO A 118 -19.08 -1.73 9.26
C PRO A 118 -18.58 -0.51 8.46
N SER A 119 -18.66 0.67 9.05
CA SER A 119 -18.02 1.89 8.52
C SER A 119 -16.51 1.79 8.66
N GLY A 120 -15.80 2.47 7.78
CA GLY A 120 -14.35 2.36 7.67
C GLY A 120 -13.55 3.47 8.36
N TRP A 121 -12.25 3.35 8.23
CA TRP A 121 -11.18 4.30 8.51
C TRP A 121 -11.04 4.68 10.00
N SER A 122 -10.49 5.85 10.28
CA SER A 122 -10.25 6.33 11.65
C SER A 122 -11.50 6.40 12.51
N GLU A 123 -12.65 6.58 11.89
CA GLU A 123 -13.94 6.69 12.61
C GLU A 123 -14.35 5.36 13.25
N SER A 124 -13.88 4.23 12.73
CA SER A 124 -14.16 2.90 13.28
C SER A 124 -13.32 2.56 14.52
N MET A 125 -12.28 3.34 14.83
CA MET A 125 -11.39 3.05 15.96
C MET A 125 -12.11 3.10 17.32
N HIS A 126 -13.18 3.88 17.43
CA HIS A 126 -13.98 3.95 18.67
C HIS A 126 -14.83 2.70 18.90
N GLU A 127 -14.93 1.80 17.92
CA GLU A 127 -15.61 0.50 18.03
C GLU A 127 -14.65 -0.63 18.47
N ALA A 128 -13.44 -0.30 18.95
CA ALA A 128 -12.42 -1.28 19.33
C ALA A 128 -12.79 -2.15 20.55
N ASP A 129 -13.85 -1.84 21.26
CA ASP A 129 -14.44 -2.65 22.34
C ASP A 129 -15.35 -3.78 21.83
N LEU A 130 -15.80 -3.70 20.57
CA LEU A 130 -16.57 -4.76 19.94
C LEU A 130 -15.70 -6.02 19.69
N PRO A 131 -16.33 -7.20 19.53
CA PRO A 131 -15.61 -8.39 19.03
C PRO A 131 -14.86 -8.06 17.73
N PRO A 132 -13.66 -8.62 17.50
CA PRO A 132 -12.88 -8.34 16.30
C PRO A 132 -13.64 -8.55 14.98
N GLU A 133 -14.47 -9.59 14.91
CA GLU A 133 -15.30 -9.93 13.75
C GLU A 133 -16.42 -8.92 13.45
N GLU A 134 -16.71 -8.01 14.38
CA GLU A 134 -17.65 -6.91 14.21
C GLU A 134 -16.96 -5.61 13.77
N GLN A 135 -15.62 -5.57 13.83
CA GLN A 135 -14.84 -4.37 13.56
C GLN A 135 -14.47 -4.25 12.07
N TRP A 136 -14.36 -3.02 11.59
CA TRP A 136 -14.05 -2.72 10.20
C TRP A 136 -12.79 -3.41 9.65
N PRO A 137 -11.62 -3.43 10.32
CA PRO A 137 -10.43 -4.02 9.72
C PRO A 137 -10.57 -5.51 9.45
N TYR A 138 -11.33 -6.25 10.27
CA TYR A 138 -11.66 -7.65 10.01
C TYR A 138 -12.39 -7.81 8.68
N HIS A 139 -13.44 -7.02 8.46
CA HIS A 139 -14.23 -7.05 7.23
C HIS A 139 -13.42 -6.65 6.02
N ALA A 140 -12.60 -5.58 6.13
CA ALA A 140 -11.78 -5.09 5.04
C ALA A 140 -10.69 -6.09 4.59
N VAL A 141 -10.01 -6.76 5.53
CA VAL A 141 -9.00 -7.78 5.22
C VAL A 141 -9.65 -9.04 4.62
N ARG A 142 -10.78 -9.49 5.17
CA ARG A 142 -11.55 -10.61 4.61
C ARG A 142 -12.06 -10.28 3.20
N ALA A 143 -12.51 -9.05 2.97
CA ALA A 143 -12.93 -8.58 1.66
C ALA A 143 -11.76 -8.58 0.66
N ALA A 144 -10.55 -8.16 1.07
CA ALA A 144 -9.36 -8.21 0.22
C ALA A 144 -8.97 -9.65 -0.15
N ALA A 145 -9.02 -10.60 0.80
CA ALA A 145 -8.75 -12.01 0.52
C ALA A 145 -9.79 -12.63 -0.44
N ALA A 146 -11.07 -12.28 -0.29
CA ALA A 146 -12.14 -12.73 -1.19
C ALA A 146 -11.97 -12.12 -2.60
N ALA A 147 -11.63 -10.82 -2.70
CA ALA A 147 -11.31 -10.18 -3.98
C ALA A 147 -10.10 -10.85 -4.66
N HIS A 148 -9.09 -11.24 -3.88
CA HIS A 148 -7.93 -11.97 -4.40
C HIS A 148 -8.33 -13.35 -4.93
N THR A 149 -9.16 -14.09 -4.21
CA THR A 149 -9.69 -15.38 -4.68
C THR A 149 -10.48 -15.23 -5.97
N LEU A 150 -11.36 -14.21 -6.08
CA LEU A 150 -12.09 -13.89 -7.31
C LEU A 150 -11.14 -13.57 -8.46
N LEU A 151 -10.17 -12.68 -8.25
CA LEU A 151 -9.19 -12.29 -9.27
C LEU A 151 -8.45 -13.51 -9.81
N ARG A 152 -7.97 -14.38 -8.93
CA ARG A 152 -7.25 -15.63 -9.27
C ARG A 152 -8.12 -16.62 -10.08
N SER A 153 -9.44 -16.52 -9.96
CA SER A 153 -10.39 -17.40 -10.67
C SER A 153 -10.86 -16.85 -12.01
N MET A 154 -10.52 -15.60 -12.35
CA MET A 154 -10.98 -14.98 -13.59
C MET A 154 -10.32 -15.63 -14.82
N PRO A 155 -11.08 -15.97 -15.86
CA PRO A 155 -10.51 -16.44 -17.12
C PRO A 155 -9.48 -15.44 -17.66
N GLY A 156 -8.30 -15.93 -18.04
CA GLY A 156 -7.20 -15.10 -18.54
C GLY A 156 -6.33 -14.47 -17.46
N VAL A 157 -6.52 -14.81 -16.20
CA VAL A 157 -5.60 -14.42 -15.11
C VAL A 157 -4.71 -15.60 -14.74
N ASP A 158 -3.40 -15.33 -14.62
CA ASP A 158 -2.47 -16.28 -14.03
C ASP A 158 -2.58 -16.25 -12.50
N PRO A 159 -3.12 -17.29 -11.87
CA PRO A 159 -3.36 -17.29 -10.43
C PRO A 159 -2.08 -17.26 -9.59
N GLU A 160 -0.94 -17.66 -10.14
CA GLU A 160 0.34 -17.66 -9.43
C GLU A 160 1.10 -16.32 -9.57
N ARG A 161 0.60 -15.42 -10.43
CA ARG A 161 1.21 -14.12 -10.71
C ARG A 161 0.28 -12.98 -10.29
N THR A 162 -0.08 -12.93 -9.02
CA THR A 162 -0.99 -11.91 -8.49
C THR A 162 -0.36 -11.15 -7.33
N GLY A 163 -0.76 -9.90 -7.14
CA GLY A 163 -0.25 -9.06 -6.06
C GLY A 163 -1.30 -8.11 -5.50
N VAL A 164 -0.89 -7.27 -4.56
CA VAL A 164 -1.76 -6.31 -3.88
C VAL A 164 -1.09 -4.95 -3.76
N THR A 165 -1.86 -3.89 -3.99
CA THR A 165 -1.45 -2.51 -3.70
C THR A 165 -2.62 -1.73 -3.14
N GLY A 166 -2.31 -0.73 -2.33
CA GLY A 166 -3.34 0.12 -1.74
C GLY A 166 -2.77 1.43 -1.26
N ILE A 167 -3.64 2.44 -1.15
CA ILE A 167 -3.27 3.82 -0.92
C ILE A 167 -3.79 4.28 0.44
N SER A 168 -2.94 4.92 1.26
CA SER A 168 -3.33 5.47 2.57
C SER A 168 -3.88 4.37 3.49
N TRP A 169 -5.14 4.44 3.93
CA TRP A 169 -5.79 3.33 4.62
C TRP A 169 -5.75 2.02 3.82
N GLY A 170 -5.82 2.10 2.48
CA GLY A 170 -5.59 0.95 1.62
C GLY A 170 -4.16 0.41 1.70
N GLY A 171 -3.16 1.26 1.95
CA GLY A 171 -1.77 0.85 2.23
C GLY A 171 -1.65 0.10 3.57
N VAL A 172 -2.35 0.57 4.62
CA VAL A 172 -2.48 -0.17 5.89
C VAL A 172 -3.10 -1.54 5.65
N LEU A 173 -4.21 -1.58 4.91
CA LEU A 173 -4.90 -2.83 4.56
C LEU A 173 -4.04 -3.74 3.67
N THR A 174 -3.20 -3.17 2.79
CA THR A 174 -2.22 -3.93 1.99
C THR A 174 -1.22 -4.66 2.89
N CYS A 175 -0.70 -3.99 3.92
CA CYS A 175 0.19 -4.63 4.90
C CYS A 175 -0.53 -5.75 5.67
N LEU A 176 -1.77 -5.52 6.10
CA LEU A 176 -2.58 -6.52 6.81
C LEU A 176 -2.93 -7.71 5.90
N ALA A 177 -3.36 -7.43 4.66
CA ALA A 177 -3.72 -8.46 3.68
C ALA A 177 -2.52 -9.32 3.32
N ALA A 178 -1.36 -8.72 2.98
CA ALA A 178 -0.15 -9.45 2.63
C ALA A 178 0.45 -10.23 3.82
N GLY A 179 0.27 -9.75 5.07
CA GLY A 179 0.65 -10.48 6.28
C GLY A 179 -0.33 -11.57 6.71
N THR A 180 -1.44 -11.75 5.97
CA THR A 180 -2.51 -12.73 6.25
C THR A 180 -2.69 -13.72 5.11
N ASP A 181 -2.68 -13.27 3.85
CA ASP A 181 -2.81 -14.08 2.63
C ASP A 181 -1.45 -14.27 1.99
N ASP A 182 -0.92 -15.48 2.03
CA ASP A 182 0.43 -15.84 1.54
C ASP A 182 0.48 -16.16 0.02
N ARG A 183 -0.62 -15.97 -0.70
CA ARG A 183 -0.72 -16.22 -2.15
C ARG A 183 -0.27 -15.02 -3.00
N TYR A 184 0.01 -13.84 -2.40
CA TYR A 184 0.49 -12.68 -3.12
C TYR A 184 1.94 -12.84 -3.59
N GLY A 185 2.22 -12.52 -4.86
CA GLY A 185 3.55 -12.46 -5.43
C GLY A 185 4.26 -11.12 -5.23
N PHE A 186 3.52 -10.05 -4.85
CA PHE A 186 4.07 -8.76 -4.42
C PHE A 186 3.07 -7.99 -3.55
N ALA A 187 3.59 -7.06 -2.74
CA ALA A 187 2.81 -6.10 -1.97
C ALA A 187 3.38 -4.68 -2.10
N ILE A 188 2.53 -3.69 -2.39
CA ILE A 188 2.96 -2.29 -2.52
C ILE A 188 2.06 -1.39 -1.67
N PRO A 189 2.34 -1.24 -0.35
CA PRO A 189 1.68 -0.22 0.47
C PRO A 189 2.17 1.18 0.06
N VAL A 190 1.23 2.01 -0.42
CA VAL A 190 1.46 3.40 -0.81
C VAL A 190 0.91 4.32 0.28
N TYR A 191 1.75 5.17 0.86
CA TYR A 191 1.45 6.07 1.99
C TYR A 191 0.85 5.35 3.21
N GLY A 192 0.97 4.02 3.33
CA GLY A 192 0.41 3.23 4.43
C GLY A 192 1.46 2.34 5.05
N CYS A 193 1.44 2.21 6.37
CA CYS A 193 2.41 1.40 7.09
C CYS A 193 1.86 0.99 8.47
N GLY A 194 2.62 0.24 9.25
CA GLY A 194 2.40 0.03 10.68
C GLY A 194 3.10 1.10 11.53
N PHE A 195 3.09 0.90 12.84
CA PHE A 195 3.73 1.79 13.83
C PHE A 195 3.25 3.24 13.81
N PHE A 196 2.04 3.52 13.30
CA PHE A 196 1.51 4.87 13.20
C PHE A 196 0.71 5.34 14.43
N ASN A 197 0.73 4.58 15.52
CA ASN A 197 0.20 5.02 16.81
C ASN A 197 1.14 6.05 17.47
N THR A 198 1.16 7.24 16.92
CA THR A 198 2.06 8.31 17.31
C THR A 198 1.37 9.68 17.17
N PRO A 199 1.68 10.66 18.05
CA PRO A 199 1.18 12.02 17.91
C PRO A 199 1.51 12.70 16.58
N GLU A 200 2.53 12.21 15.88
CA GLU A 200 2.92 12.73 14.57
C GLU A 200 2.02 12.26 13.41
N SER A 201 1.15 11.28 13.67
CA SER A 201 0.20 10.80 12.66
C SER A 201 -1.08 11.63 12.68
N GLY A 202 -1.45 12.19 11.52
CA GLY A 202 -2.72 12.89 11.33
C GLY A 202 -3.96 11.99 11.27
N LEU A 203 -3.83 10.69 11.55
CA LEU A 203 -4.94 9.73 11.48
C LEU A 203 -5.73 9.62 12.79
N GLY A 204 -6.17 10.77 13.33
CA GLY A 204 -7.09 10.78 14.45
C GLY A 204 -6.45 10.48 15.80
N TYR A 205 -5.13 10.72 15.94
CA TYR A 205 -4.47 10.60 17.25
C TYR A 205 -5.17 11.44 18.32
N ASP A 206 -5.63 12.63 17.95
CA ASP A 206 -6.35 13.57 18.84
C ASP A 206 -7.88 13.42 18.80
N ASN A 207 -8.40 12.32 18.25
CA ASN A 207 -9.84 12.08 18.21
C ASN A 207 -10.40 11.94 19.64
N PRO A 208 -11.28 12.86 20.11
CA PRO A 208 -11.80 12.85 21.48
C PRO A 208 -12.68 11.64 21.80
N ARG A 209 -13.20 10.95 20.79
CA ARG A 209 -13.97 9.70 20.96
C ARG A 209 -13.06 8.48 21.16
N LEU A 210 -11.78 8.60 20.84
CA LEU A 210 -10.82 7.51 20.97
C LEU A 210 -10.10 7.60 22.32
N THR A 211 -10.69 6.99 23.34
CA THR A 211 -10.06 6.92 24.68
C THR A 211 -8.72 6.21 24.59
N PRO A 212 -7.77 6.45 25.53
CA PRO A 212 -6.49 5.73 25.55
C PRO A 212 -6.66 4.21 25.55
N GLU A 213 -7.68 3.68 26.22
CA GLU A 213 -7.98 2.26 26.27
C GLU A 213 -8.42 1.71 24.91
N LEU A 214 -9.38 2.37 24.24
CA LEU A 214 -9.85 1.98 22.90
C LEU A 214 -8.72 2.08 21.88
N ARG A 215 -7.89 3.13 21.98
CA ARG A 215 -6.69 3.27 21.14
C ARG A 215 -5.75 2.10 21.31
N ARG A 216 -5.35 1.78 22.55
CA ARG A 216 -4.46 0.66 22.85
C ARG A 216 -5.01 -0.63 22.25
N ARG A 217 -6.28 -0.94 22.50
CA ARG A 217 -6.96 -2.16 22.04
C ARG A 217 -7.03 -2.25 20.52
N TRP A 218 -7.34 -1.12 19.84
CA TRP A 218 -7.38 -1.10 18.38
C TRP A 218 -6.03 -1.39 17.76
N PHE A 219 -4.97 -0.74 18.23
CA PHE A 219 -3.62 -0.93 17.71
C PHE A 219 -3.05 -2.31 18.05
N GLU A 220 -3.37 -2.88 19.20
CA GLU A 220 -3.01 -4.27 19.55
C GLU A 220 -3.60 -5.29 18.57
N LEU A 221 -4.79 -5.04 18.03
CA LEU A 221 -5.45 -5.94 17.08
C LEU A 221 -5.02 -5.66 15.63
N TRP A 222 -4.95 -4.40 15.24
CA TRP A 222 -4.99 -3.98 13.84
C TRP A 222 -3.77 -3.22 13.35
N ASP A 223 -2.81 -2.85 14.21
CA ASP A 223 -1.57 -2.27 13.69
C ASP A 223 -0.87 -3.30 12.78
N PRO A 224 -0.58 -2.96 11.52
CA PRO A 224 0.18 -3.84 10.64
C PRO A 224 1.51 -4.31 11.24
N ALA A 225 2.11 -3.56 12.17
CA ALA A 225 3.33 -3.93 12.88
C ALA A 225 3.34 -5.38 13.38
N HIS A 226 2.18 -5.89 13.78
CA HIS A 226 2.03 -7.26 14.29
C HIS A 226 2.01 -8.34 13.19
N ARG A 227 1.94 -7.94 11.90
CA ARG A 227 1.83 -8.88 10.76
C ARG A 227 2.89 -8.68 9.69
N LEU A 228 3.62 -7.57 9.72
CA LEU A 228 4.65 -7.28 8.72
C LEU A 228 5.70 -8.39 8.61
N GLY A 229 6.06 -9.03 9.72
CA GLY A 229 6.99 -10.15 9.75
C GLY A 229 6.48 -11.43 9.05
N ASN A 230 5.17 -11.54 8.81
CA ASN A 230 4.55 -12.68 8.13
C ASN A 230 4.47 -12.49 6.61
N ILE A 231 4.78 -11.30 6.08
CA ILE A 231 4.72 -11.05 4.64
C ILE A 231 5.78 -11.90 3.94
N ALA A 232 5.36 -12.80 3.06
CA ALA A 232 6.22 -13.74 2.37
C ALA A 232 6.69 -13.24 0.98
N CYS A 233 5.99 -12.25 0.41
CA CYS A 233 6.29 -11.73 -0.93
C CYS A 233 7.20 -10.49 -0.90
N PRO A 234 7.87 -10.17 -2.02
CA PRO A 234 8.54 -8.89 -2.20
C PRO A 234 7.60 -7.71 -1.86
N THR A 235 8.14 -6.70 -1.13
CA THR A 235 7.34 -5.59 -0.62
C THR A 235 8.02 -4.25 -0.90
N LEU A 236 7.31 -3.33 -1.56
CA LEU A 236 7.75 -1.95 -1.78
C LEU A 236 6.93 -1.00 -0.90
N PHE A 237 7.56 -0.32 0.04
CA PHE A 237 6.96 0.84 0.70
C PHE A 237 7.22 2.10 -0.13
N PHE A 238 6.14 2.73 -0.61
CA PHE A 238 6.20 3.99 -1.34
C PHE A 238 5.56 5.11 -0.51
N SER A 239 6.27 6.25 -0.32
CA SER A 239 5.71 7.38 0.44
C SER A 239 6.41 8.71 0.12
N GLY A 240 5.86 9.80 0.66
CA GLY A 240 6.50 11.10 0.76
C GLY A 240 7.30 11.27 2.05
N SER A 241 8.35 12.08 2.04
CA SER A 241 9.14 12.39 3.23
C SER A 241 8.35 13.16 4.29
N ASN A 242 7.29 13.84 3.90
CA ASN A 242 6.46 14.73 4.71
C ASN A 242 5.02 14.23 4.83
N ASP A 243 4.82 12.91 4.78
CA ASP A 243 3.49 12.34 4.88
C ASP A 243 2.85 12.67 6.23
N PHE A 244 1.68 13.33 6.19
CA PHE A 244 0.98 13.80 7.39
C PHE A 244 0.29 12.65 8.15
N ALA A 245 -0.03 11.57 7.45
CA ALA A 245 -0.76 10.44 8.01
C ALA A 245 0.18 9.35 8.53
N PHE A 246 1.25 9.09 7.80
CA PHE A 246 2.22 8.01 8.08
C PHE A 246 3.64 8.59 8.15
N PRO A 247 4.08 9.05 9.33
CA PRO A 247 5.37 9.70 9.51
C PRO A 247 6.53 8.81 9.04
N PHE A 248 7.60 9.44 8.54
CA PHE A 248 8.74 8.72 7.96
C PHE A 248 9.39 7.72 8.94
N ASP A 249 9.34 8.00 10.24
CA ASP A 249 9.82 7.07 11.27
C ASP A 249 8.98 5.78 11.35
N ALA A 250 7.65 5.91 11.26
CA ALA A 250 6.73 4.77 11.22
C ALA A 250 6.95 3.93 9.95
N LEU A 251 7.15 4.59 8.80
CA LEU A 251 7.51 3.95 7.54
C LEU A 251 8.82 3.16 7.65
N ARG A 252 9.89 3.76 8.23
CA ARG A 252 11.18 3.10 8.46
C ARG A 252 11.04 1.87 9.34
N LYS A 253 10.28 1.97 10.44
CA LYS A 253 10.01 0.82 11.33
C LYS A 253 9.29 -0.30 10.58
N SER A 254 8.32 0.04 9.76
CA SER A 254 7.56 -0.92 8.95
C SER A 254 8.44 -1.60 7.90
N TYR A 255 9.26 -0.84 7.19
CA TYR A 255 10.24 -1.37 6.24
C TYR A 255 11.19 -2.40 6.91
N ARG A 256 11.65 -2.11 8.14
CA ARG A 256 12.53 -3.01 8.89
C ARG A 256 11.83 -4.27 9.39
N ALA A 257 10.54 -4.19 9.66
CA ALA A 257 9.75 -5.31 10.19
C ALA A 257 9.41 -6.37 9.12
N VAL A 258 9.43 -6.01 7.82
CA VAL A 258 9.26 -6.97 6.73
C VAL A 258 10.57 -7.75 6.54
N PRO A 259 10.53 -9.06 6.20
CA PRO A 259 11.72 -9.84 5.88
C PRO A 259 12.66 -9.16 4.88
N ALA A 260 13.97 -9.23 5.11
CA ALA A 260 14.96 -8.45 4.37
C ALA A 260 15.01 -8.78 2.87
N ALA A 261 14.74 -10.05 2.52
CA ALA A 261 14.72 -10.49 1.13
C ALA A 261 13.54 -9.86 0.38
N GLY A 262 13.81 -9.11 -0.68
CA GLY A 262 12.78 -8.54 -1.54
C GLY A 262 12.14 -7.23 -1.06
N ARG A 263 12.45 -6.73 0.14
CA ARG A 263 11.92 -5.43 0.57
C ARG A 263 12.61 -4.26 -0.12
N ARG A 264 11.84 -3.25 -0.50
CA ARG A 264 12.32 -2.02 -1.12
C ARG A 264 11.62 -0.82 -0.48
N LEU A 265 12.27 0.33 -0.58
CA LEU A 265 11.78 1.62 -0.11
C LEU A 265 11.87 2.63 -1.26
N SER A 266 10.84 3.45 -1.44
CA SER A 266 10.84 4.57 -2.34
C SER A 266 10.22 5.77 -1.64
N VAL A 267 11.04 6.77 -1.32
CA VAL A 267 10.61 8.00 -0.64
C VAL A 267 10.93 9.19 -1.50
N ARG A 268 9.90 9.91 -1.91
CA ARG A 268 10.02 11.18 -2.63
C ARG A 268 9.95 12.35 -1.66
N LEU A 269 10.74 13.39 -1.89
CA LEU A 269 10.65 14.61 -1.06
C LEU A 269 9.35 15.35 -1.32
N ALA A 270 8.68 15.76 -0.24
CA ALA A 270 7.43 16.54 -0.28
C ALA A 270 6.37 15.98 -1.25
N TYR A 271 6.34 14.65 -1.40
CA TYR A 271 5.37 13.98 -2.29
C TYR A 271 3.96 14.08 -1.70
N PRO A 272 2.96 14.51 -2.48
CA PRO A 272 1.64 14.76 -1.95
C PRO A 272 0.91 13.47 -1.59
N HIS A 273 0.23 13.46 -0.45
CA HIS A 273 -0.62 12.36 -0.02
C HIS A 273 -2.01 12.48 -0.68
N ASN A 274 -2.15 11.93 -1.86
CA ASN A 274 -3.44 11.87 -2.55
C ASN A 274 -3.62 10.53 -3.27
N HIS A 275 -4.82 10.27 -3.79
CA HIS A 275 -5.14 8.95 -4.34
C HIS A 275 -4.53 8.72 -5.73
N THR A 276 -4.32 9.74 -6.53
CA THR A 276 -4.00 9.60 -7.95
C THR A 276 -2.56 9.93 -8.33
N GLU A 277 -1.82 10.62 -7.49
CA GLU A 277 -0.44 11.01 -7.79
C GLU A 277 0.46 9.79 -8.06
N CYS A 278 0.35 8.76 -7.20
CA CYS A 278 1.13 7.54 -7.35
C CYS A 278 0.76 6.69 -8.59
N TRP A 279 -0.32 7.03 -9.29
CA TRP A 279 -0.71 6.30 -10.51
C TRP A 279 0.24 6.54 -11.69
N SER A 280 1.10 7.54 -11.61
CA SER A 280 2.14 7.83 -12.60
C SER A 280 3.54 7.34 -12.21
N GLU A 281 3.69 6.70 -11.05
CA GLU A 281 4.98 6.29 -10.51
C GLU A 281 5.49 4.98 -11.12
N GLU A 282 6.43 5.11 -12.07
CA GLU A 282 7.04 3.95 -12.75
C GLU A 282 7.70 2.96 -11.79
N THR A 283 8.20 3.43 -10.62
CA THR A 283 8.76 2.56 -9.58
C THR A 283 7.75 1.51 -9.09
N VAL A 284 6.47 1.89 -8.99
CA VAL A 284 5.39 0.98 -8.54
C VAL A 284 5.17 -0.14 -9.56
N PHE A 285 5.07 0.21 -10.83
CA PHE A 285 4.82 -0.78 -11.91
C PHE A 285 6.04 -1.66 -12.17
N ASP A 286 7.25 -1.08 -12.18
CA ASP A 286 8.49 -1.84 -12.35
C ASP A 286 8.68 -2.83 -11.19
N PHE A 287 8.38 -2.42 -9.96
CA PHE A 287 8.46 -3.31 -8.80
C PHE A 287 7.49 -4.49 -8.92
N ALA A 288 6.24 -4.24 -9.32
CA ALA A 288 5.24 -5.29 -9.52
C ALA A 288 5.70 -6.30 -10.59
N ALA A 289 6.14 -5.81 -11.75
CA ALA A 289 6.64 -6.65 -12.85
C ALA A 289 7.87 -7.46 -12.43
N ALA A 290 8.89 -6.81 -11.88
CA ALA A 290 10.12 -7.45 -11.46
C ALA A 290 9.91 -8.51 -10.38
N SER A 291 8.98 -8.27 -9.45
CA SER A 291 8.66 -9.25 -8.40
C SER A 291 8.06 -10.53 -8.97
N LEU A 292 7.18 -10.43 -9.97
CA LEU A 292 6.54 -11.57 -10.62
C LEU A 292 7.44 -12.28 -11.63
N GLU A 293 8.44 -11.57 -12.17
CA GLU A 293 9.44 -12.09 -13.11
C GLU A 293 10.67 -12.68 -12.41
N GLY A 294 10.81 -12.48 -11.10
CA GLY A 294 12.03 -12.83 -10.38
C GLY A 294 13.24 -11.97 -10.80
N ARG A 295 13.01 -10.80 -11.38
CA ARG A 295 14.03 -9.87 -11.84
C ARG A 295 14.61 -9.08 -10.67
N ALA A 296 15.95 -8.92 -10.68
CA ALA A 296 16.62 -8.09 -9.70
C ALA A 296 16.16 -6.62 -9.79
N LEU A 297 16.04 -5.97 -8.64
CA LEU A 297 15.68 -4.56 -8.50
C LEU A 297 16.79 -3.78 -7.81
N PRO A 298 16.97 -2.49 -8.13
CA PRO A 298 17.93 -1.65 -7.44
C PRO A 298 17.74 -1.69 -5.92
N SER A 299 18.83 -1.65 -5.20
CA SER A 299 18.83 -1.66 -3.74
C SER A 299 19.91 -0.73 -3.18
N LEU A 300 19.63 -0.20 -1.99
CA LEU A 300 20.57 0.62 -1.25
C LEU A 300 20.80 0.01 0.14
N ALA A 301 22.05 0.00 0.56
CA ALA A 301 22.41 -0.33 1.92
C ALA A 301 21.97 0.76 2.91
N ARG A 302 22.08 0.49 4.19
CA ARG A 302 21.92 1.54 5.20
C ARG A 302 23.07 2.55 5.04
N PRO A 303 22.79 3.87 5.05
CA PRO A 303 23.85 4.88 5.02
C PRO A 303 24.74 4.84 6.25
N GLU A 304 26.00 5.21 6.07
CA GLU A 304 26.99 5.31 7.13
C GLU A 304 27.66 6.68 7.10
N ILE A 305 27.91 7.27 8.27
CA ILE A 305 28.63 8.52 8.42
C ILE A 305 30.07 8.19 8.81
N ALA A 306 31.03 8.63 8.00
CA ALA A 306 32.46 8.50 8.22
C ALA A 306 33.11 9.88 8.19
N GLY A 307 33.37 10.47 9.37
CA GLY A 307 33.85 11.85 9.50
C GLY A 307 32.84 12.85 8.91
N GLU A 308 33.26 13.61 7.90
CA GLU A 308 32.43 14.60 7.22
C GLU A 308 31.76 14.06 5.94
N THR A 309 31.73 12.74 5.74
CA THR A 309 31.19 12.12 4.55
C THR A 309 30.09 11.12 4.91
N VAL A 310 29.01 11.11 4.13
CA VAL A 310 27.98 10.08 4.16
C VAL A 310 28.18 9.13 2.99
N ARG A 311 28.19 7.83 3.26
CA ARG A 311 28.37 6.75 2.27
C ARG A 311 27.18 5.80 2.30
N CYS A 312 26.77 5.31 1.12
CA CYS A 312 25.71 4.32 0.98
C CYS A 312 26.04 3.37 -0.16
N GLY A 313 26.29 2.10 0.12
CA GLY A 313 26.44 1.07 -0.88
C GLY A 313 25.14 0.88 -1.66
N PHE A 314 25.23 0.59 -2.96
CA PHE A 314 24.07 0.29 -3.77
C PHE A 314 24.35 -0.82 -4.78
N ASP A 315 23.29 -1.49 -5.21
CA ASP A 315 23.27 -2.35 -6.36
C ASP A 315 22.26 -1.76 -7.37
N ALA A 316 22.73 -1.46 -8.57
CA ALA A 316 21.88 -0.95 -9.64
C ALA A 316 21.03 -2.03 -10.33
N ALA A 317 21.27 -3.31 -10.04
CA ALA A 317 20.56 -4.45 -10.64
C ALA A 317 20.51 -4.39 -12.19
N GLY A 318 21.58 -3.92 -12.82
CA GLY A 318 21.67 -3.77 -14.28
C GLY A 318 20.93 -2.54 -14.84
N ALA A 319 20.33 -1.69 -14.01
CA ALA A 319 19.77 -0.43 -14.49
C ALA A 319 20.87 0.49 -15.00
N GLY A 320 20.76 0.88 -16.27
CA GLY A 320 21.70 1.82 -16.89
C GLY A 320 21.49 3.27 -16.40
N GLY A 321 22.58 4.04 -16.29
CA GLY A 321 22.51 5.49 -16.05
C GLY A 321 21.92 5.88 -14.71
N VAL A 322 22.33 5.21 -13.62
CA VAL A 322 21.89 5.57 -12.27
C VAL A 322 22.61 6.80 -11.74
N SER A 323 21.89 7.64 -10.99
CA SER A 323 22.44 8.75 -10.23
C SER A 323 22.02 8.67 -8.76
N GLY A 324 22.82 9.25 -7.88
CA GLY A 324 22.56 9.31 -6.45
C GLY A 324 22.29 10.72 -5.97
N VAL A 325 21.37 10.86 -5.04
CA VAL A 325 21.06 12.12 -4.36
C VAL A 325 21.04 11.88 -2.86
N LEU A 326 21.82 12.64 -2.09
CA LEU A 326 21.71 12.69 -0.64
C LEU A 326 20.63 13.70 -0.24
N ASN A 327 19.57 13.20 0.39
CA ASN A 327 18.53 14.02 0.99
C ASN A 327 18.84 14.24 2.46
N PHE A 328 18.64 15.44 2.97
CA PHE A 328 18.91 15.79 4.36
C PHE A 328 17.92 16.79 4.93
N THR A 329 17.76 16.78 6.22
CA THR A 329 17.02 17.79 6.97
C THR A 329 17.85 18.35 8.13
N ARG A 330 17.72 19.65 8.42
CA ARG A 330 18.27 20.31 9.61
C ARG A 330 17.22 20.50 10.70
N ALA A 331 15.97 20.20 10.40
CA ALA A 331 14.87 20.31 11.35
C ALA A 331 14.84 19.09 12.28
N SER A 332 14.50 19.34 13.55
CA SER A 332 14.34 18.34 14.61
C SER A 332 12.89 18.22 15.12
N GLY A 333 11.94 18.92 14.50
CA GLY A 333 10.52 18.84 14.82
C GLY A 333 9.87 17.53 14.33
N MET A 334 8.53 17.52 14.31
CA MET A 334 7.75 16.39 13.81
C MET A 334 8.12 16.05 12.37
N TRP A 335 8.12 14.79 12.01
CA TRP A 335 8.55 14.33 10.68
C TRP A 335 7.77 14.98 9.53
N PRO A 336 6.45 15.14 9.59
CA PRO A 336 5.69 15.80 8.53
C PRO A 336 6.09 17.25 8.26
N ASP A 337 6.60 17.96 9.28
CA ASP A 337 6.91 19.39 9.22
C ASP A 337 8.37 19.67 8.83
N ARG A 338 9.20 18.65 8.70
CA ARG A 338 10.64 18.82 8.42
C ARG A 338 10.87 19.31 7.00
N ALA A 339 11.58 20.42 6.85
CA ALA A 339 12.08 20.87 5.55
C ALA A 339 13.27 19.98 5.13
N TRP A 340 13.18 19.43 3.92
CA TRP A 340 14.21 18.62 3.30
C TRP A 340 14.92 19.36 2.18
N SER A 341 16.18 19.05 1.99
CA SER A 341 17.03 19.54 0.90
C SER A 341 17.82 18.38 0.32
N SER A 342 18.37 18.59 -0.88
CA SER A 342 19.13 17.54 -1.58
C SER A 342 20.45 18.08 -2.11
N VAL A 343 21.45 17.20 -2.17
CA VAL A 343 22.71 17.42 -2.85
C VAL A 343 23.06 16.22 -3.73
N PRO A 344 23.66 16.41 -4.90
CA PRO A 344 24.13 15.29 -5.72
C PRO A 344 25.15 14.44 -4.98
N ALA A 345 25.07 13.14 -5.16
CA ALA A 345 26.08 12.20 -4.67
C ALA A 345 27.04 11.79 -5.79
N ARG A 346 28.28 11.51 -5.44
CA ARG A 346 29.25 10.88 -6.34
C ARG A 346 29.12 9.37 -6.24
N ILE A 347 29.52 8.70 -7.31
CA ILE A 347 29.62 7.24 -7.33
C ILE A 347 31.11 6.89 -7.18
N GLU A 348 31.45 6.22 -6.08
CA GLU A 348 32.82 5.83 -5.79
C GLU A 348 32.86 4.41 -5.20
N GLY A 349 33.53 3.49 -5.87
CA GLY A 349 33.70 2.12 -5.40
C GLY A 349 32.37 1.39 -5.11
N GLY A 350 31.37 1.50 -5.97
CA GLY A 350 30.06 0.85 -5.80
C GLY A 350 29.18 1.46 -4.71
N ALA A 351 29.45 2.69 -4.31
CA ALA A 351 28.65 3.40 -3.32
C ALA A 351 28.39 4.86 -3.76
N PHE A 352 27.28 5.42 -3.30
CA PHE A 352 27.07 6.85 -3.29
C PHE A 352 27.82 7.49 -2.13
N THR A 353 28.49 8.60 -2.41
CA THR A 353 29.21 9.41 -1.43
C THR A 353 28.81 10.87 -1.56
N ALA A 354 28.64 11.55 -0.45
CA ALA A 354 28.38 12.99 -0.42
C ALA A 354 28.91 13.60 0.89
N PRO A 355 29.31 14.87 0.91
CA PRO A 355 29.63 15.57 2.16
C PRO A 355 28.44 15.56 3.10
N LEU A 356 28.65 15.32 4.39
CA LEU A 356 27.62 15.47 5.41
C LEU A 356 27.26 16.96 5.55
N PRO A 357 26.02 17.38 5.22
CA PRO A 357 25.68 18.79 5.32
C PRO A 357 25.73 19.27 6.77
N ARG A 358 26.40 20.41 7.01
CA ARG A 358 26.55 20.98 8.35
C ARG A 358 25.19 21.15 9.04
N GLY A 359 25.05 20.61 10.24
CA GLY A 359 23.84 20.69 11.04
C GLY A 359 22.72 19.77 10.57
N ALA A 360 22.97 18.80 9.68
CA ALA A 360 22.01 17.77 9.35
C ALA A 360 21.58 17.01 10.59
N LYS A 361 20.29 16.71 10.69
CA LYS A 361 19.66 15.90 11.75
C LYS A 361 19.26 14.52 11.27
N ALA A 362 18.98 14.40 9.97
CA ALA A 362 18.75 13.11 9.34
C ALA A 362 19.13 13.18 7.86
N VAL A 363 19.55 12.04 7.30
CA VAL A 363 19.96 11.90 5.91
C VAL A 363 19.48 10.56 5.35
N PHE A 364 19.20 10.51 4.05
CA PHE A 364 19.00 9.27 3.29
C PHE A 364 19.36 9.48 1.82
N PHE A 365 19.64 8.38 1.10
CA PHE A 365 19.93 8.46 -0.32
C PHE A 365 18.75 8.02 -1.17
N ASN A 366 18.58 8.68 -2.31
CA ASN A 366 17.81 8.16 -3.43
C ASN A 366 18.76 7.74 -4.56
N LEU A 367 18.50 6.55 -5.10
CA LEU A 367 18.98 6.10 -6.38
C LEU A 367 17.91 6.41 -7.42
N LEU A 368 18.27 7.18 -8.43
CA LEU A 368 17.39 7.55 -9.54
C LEU A 368 17.90 6.88 -10.81
N THR A 369 17.01 6.24 -11.56
CA THR A 369 17.31 5.68 -12.87
C THR A 369 17.00 6.69 -13.99
N ALA A 370 17.55 6.49 -15.17
CA ALA A 370 17.32 7.39 -16.31
C ALA A 370 15.84 7.50 -16.73
N ASP A 371 15.05 6.48 -16.47
CA ASP A 371 13.61 6.41 -16.75
C ASP A 371 12.72 6.89 -15.58
N GLY A 372 13.31 7.51 -14.55
CA GLY A 372 12.57 8.19 -13.49
C GLY A 372 12.20 7.32 -12.28
N ARG A 373 12.56 6.04 -12.25
CA ARG A 373 12.35 5.19 -11.05
C ARG A 373 13.22 5.69 -9.90
N CYS A 374 12.70 5.56 -8.68
CA CYS A 374 13.38 5.98 -7.46
C CYS A 374 13.37 4.86 -6.42
N TYR A 375 14.54 4.49 -5.95
CA TYR A 375 14.72 3.60 -4.81
C TYR A 375 15.49 4.33 -3.71
N SER A 376 15.08 4.12 -2.46
CA SER A 376 15.62 4.88 -1.33
C SER A 376 16.34 3.96 -0.36
N SER A 377 17.37 4.49 0.29
CA SER A 377 17.86 3.93 1.55
C SER A 377 16.88 4.26 2.68
N GLU A 378 16.98 3.56 3.80
CA GLU A 378 16.42 4.08 5.03
C GLU A 378 17.15 5.37 5.46
N PHE A 379 16.50 6.23 6.25
CA PHE A 379 17.19 7.38 6.82
C PHE A 379 17.99 6.97 8.05
N ILE A 380 19.05 7.72 8.30
CA ILE A 380 19.79 7.72 9.56
C ILE A 380 19.74 9.11 10.20
N GLU A 381 19.76 9.15 11.51
CA GLU A 381 19.89 10.38 12.31
C GLU A 381 21.37 10.72 12.50
N CYS A 382 21.68 12.05 12.51
CA CYS A 382 23.04 12.59 12.62
C CYS A 382 23.32 13.17 14.01
#